data_9c9de9cb5efd93f674f24d797a09011d
#
_entry.id   9c9de9cb5efd93f674f24d797a09011d
#
_cell.length_a   1.000
_cell.length_b   1.000
_cell.length_c   1.000
_cell.angle_alpha   90.00
_cell.angle_beta   90.00
_cell.angle_gamma   90.00
#
_symmetry.space_group_name_H-M   'P 1'
#
loop_
_entity.id
_entity.type
_entity.pdbx_description
1 polymer ?
#
loop_
_entity_poly.entity_id
_entity_poly.type
_entity_poly.pdbx_seq_one_letter_code
_entity_poly.pdbx_strand_id
1 'polypeptide(L)'
;MKIFGLKNCDKCRLALKTLLISGANVSLIDVRSDGISVEQMERFYKKFGSELVNKRSTTWRNLPEDEKVQDIIPLLVKYPTLMKRPIINLNDKIELGWDKDVERRILS
;
A
#
# COMPACT_ATOMS: atom_id res chain seq x y z
N MET A 1 11.91 -7.16 4.62
CA MET A 1 10.49 -6.72 4.72
C MET A 1 10.36 -5.27 4.32
N LYS A 2 9.40 -4.97 3.49
CA LYS A 2 9.17 -3.59 3.02
C LYS A 2 7.73 -3.19 3.25
N ILE A 3 7.53 -1.93 3.67
CA ILE A 3 6.20 -1.34 3.82
C ILE A 3 6.03 -0.32 2.70
N PHE A 4 5.02 -0.51 1.86
CA PHE A 4 4.68 0.45 0.80
C PHE A 4 3.56 1.35 1.34
N GLY A 5 3.86 2.63 1.49
CA GLY A 5 2.91 3.56 2.07
C GLY A 5 3.35 5.00 1.92
N LEU A 6 3.03 5.82 2.91
CA LEU A 6 3.40 7.23 2.94
C LEU A 6 4.06 7.56 4.28
N LYS A 7 5.09 8.39 4.26
CA LYS A 7 5.80 8.81 5.48
C LYS A 7 4.88 9.52 6.48
N ASN A 8 3.86 10.21 5.99
CA ASN A 8 2.92 10.97 6.83
C ASN A 8 1.59 10.23 7.07
N CYS A 9 1.52 8.96 6.78
CA CYS A 9 0.35 8.14 7.05
C CYS A 9 0.48 7.50 8.43
N ASP A 10 -0.52 7.72 9.30
CA ASP A 10 -0.46 7.24 10.69
C ASP A 10 -0.37 5.71 10.76
N LYS A 11 -1.15 4.99 9.95
CA LYS A 11 -1.11 3.54 9.92
C LYS A 11 0.23 3.01 9.43
N CYS A 12 0.82 3.67 8.44
CA CYS A 12 2.13 3.29 7.92
C CYS A 12 3.20 3.47 8.98
N ARG A 13 3.16 4.60 9.70
CA ARG A 13 4.12 4.87 10.77
C ARG A 13 3.96 3.90 11.93
N LEU A 14 2.71 3.58 12.29
CA LEU A 14 2.44 2.63 13.36
C LEU A 14 2.96 1.24 12.99
N ALA A 15 2.70 0.78 11.76
CA ALA A 15 3.19 -0.50 11.28
C ALA A 15 4.72 -0.56 11.33
N LEU A 16 5.39 0.48 10.83
CA LEU A 16 6.84 0.57 10.83
C LEU A 16 7.40 0.50 12.25
N LYS A 17 6.84 1.30 13.15
CA LYS A 17 7.29 1.34 14.55
C LYS A 17 7.11 -0.02 15.23
N THR A 18 5.95 -0.63 15.07
CA THR A 18 5.66 -1.93 15.69
C THR A 18 6.61 -3.01 15.21
N LEU A 19 6.86 -3.05 13.91
CA LEU A 19 7.74 -4.07 13.32
C LEU A 19 9.20 -3.83 13.70
N LEU A 20 9.65 -2.59 13.77
CA LEU A 20 11.01 -2.28 14.22
C LEU A 20 11.22 -2.69 15.68
N ILE A 21 10.24 -2.43 16.54
CA ILE A 21 10.31 -2.83 17.95
C ILE A 21 10.38 -4.35 18.09
N SER A 22 9.70 -5.08 17.20
CA SER A 22 9.72 -6.55 17.22
C SER A 22 11.06 -7.14 16.76
N GLY A 23 11.98 -6.30 16.29
CA GLY A 23 13.28 -6.75 15.80
C GLY A 23 13.33 -7.06 14.32
N ALA A 24 12.26 -6.80 13.58
CA ALA A 24 12.22 -7.08 12.15
C ALA A 24 13.11 -6.11 11.38
N ASN A 25 13.75 -6.60 10.32
CA ASN A 25 14.46 -5.76 9.36
C ASN A 25 13.46 -5.23 8.34
N VAL A 26 12.97 -4.02 8.58
CA VAL A 26 11.88 -3.44 7.80
C VAL A 26 12.22 -2.01 7.39
N SER A 27 11.82 -1.64 6.18
CA SER A 27 11.97 -0.26 5.68
C SER A 27 10.64 0.20 5.07
N LEU A 28 10.42 1.52 5.12
CA LEU A 28 9.25 2.16 4.53
C LEU A 28 9.61 2.75 3.17
N ILE A 29 8.85 2.39 2.15
CA ILE A 29 8.93 3.00 0.83
C ILE A 29 7.75 3.95 0.69
N ASP A 30 8.05 5.23 0.50
CA ASP A 30 7.02 6.24 0.27
C ASP A 30 6.65 6.23 -1.20
N VAL A 31 5.45 5.72 -1.53
CA VAL A 31 5.04 5.53 -2.92
C VAL A 31 4.84 6.85 -3.66
N ARG A 32 4.69 7.97 -2.93
CA ARG A 32 4.56 9.29 -3.55
C ARG A 32 5.92 9.84 -3.98
N SER A 33 6.92 9.77 -3.11
CA SER A 33 8.24 10.33 -3.39
C SER A 33 9.13 9.37 -4.16
N ASP A 34 9.06 8.09 -3.85
CA ASP A 34 9.92 7.06 -4.45
C ASP A 34 9.29 6.40 -5.67
N GLY A 35 7.97 6.52 -5.82
CA GLY A 35 7.23 5.86 -6.88
C GLY A 35 7.05 4.38 -6.62
N ILE A 36 6.36 3.73 -7.54
CA ILE A 36 6.16 2.29 -7.50
C ILE A 36 6.17 1.77 -8.93
N SER A 37 6.85 0.65 -9.17
CA SER A 37 6.95 0.08 -10.51
C SER A 37 5.63 -0.56 -10.95
N VAL A 38 5.45 -0.66 -12.27
CA VAL A 38 4.27 -1.34 -12.84
C VAL A 38 4.23 -2.79 -12.37
N GLU A 39 5.37 -3.48 -12.37
CA GLU A 39 5.45 -4.88 -11.94
C GLU A 39 5.01 -5.06 -10.48
N GLN A 40 5.44 -4.17 -9.59
CA GLN A 40 5.02 -4.22 -8.18
C GLN A 40 3.53 -3.97 -8.04
N MET A 41 3.01 -2.97 -8.77
CA MET A 41 1.58 -2.66 -8.73
C MET A 41 0.75 -3.82 -9.27
N GLU A 42 1.18 -4.46 -10.35
CA GLU A 42 0.51 -5.63 -10.90
C GLU A 42 0.47 -6.78 -9.89
N ARG A 43 1.57 -7.00 -9.17
CA ARG A 43 1.67 -8.03 -8.14
C ARG A 43 0.67 -7.78 -7.02
N PHE A 44 0.57 -6.53 -6.57
CA PHE A 44 -0.37 -6.15 -5.53
C PHE A 44 -1.81 -6.29 -6.01
N TYR A 45 -2.10 -5.85 -7.22
CA TYR A 45 -3.44 -5.95 -7.78
C TYR A 45 -3.87 -7.40 -8.01
N LYS A 46 -2.94 -8.26 -8.44
CA LYS A 46 -3.21 -9.68 -8.60
C LYS A 46 -3.60 -10.32 -7.27
N LYS A 47 -2.99 -9.88 -6.17
CA LYS A 47 -3.28 -10.42 -4.84
C LYS A 47 -4.58 -9.87 -4.25
N PHE A 48 -4.81 -8.57 -4.35
CA PHE A 48 -5.89 -7.90 -3.62
C PHE A 48 -7.07 -7.47 -4.49
N GLY A 49 -6.88 -7.37 -5.79
CA GLY A 49 -7.95 -6.97 -6.70
C GLY A 49 -8.46 -5.58 -6.39
N SER A 50 -9.76 -5.39 -6.46
CA SER A 50 -10.40 -4.09 -6.24
C SER A 50 -10.20 -3.55 -4.82
N GLU A 51 -9.86 -4.39 -3.85
CA GLU A 51 -9.57 -3.94 -2.48
C GLU A 51 -8.34 -3.04 -2.42
N LEU A 52 -7.46 -3.12 -3.43
CA LEU A 52 -6.26 -2.29 -3.49
C LEU A 52 -6.58 -0.81 -3.65
N VAL A 53 -7.73 -0.47 -4.22
CA VAL A 53 -8.08 0.92 -4.54
C VAL A 53 -8.91 1.52 -3.41
N ASN A 54 -8.47 2.67 -2.89
CA ASN A 54 -9.20 3.39 -1.87
C ASN A 54 -10.14 4.41 -2.50
N LYS A 55 -11.36 4.00 -2.80
CA LYS A 55 -12.39 4.85 -3.41
C LYS A 55 -12.97 5.89 -2.45
N ARG A 56 -12.62 5.81 -1.17
CA ARG A 56 -13.03 6.81 -0.16
C ARG A 56 -12.02 7.96 -0.05
N SER A 57 -10.88 7.86 -0.74
CA SER A 57 -9.85 8.89 -0.66
C SER A 57 -10.30 10.17 -1.36
N THR A 58 -9.75 11.30 -0.91
CA THR A 58 -9.95 12.59 -1.56
C THR A 58 -9.41 12.54 -3.00
N THR A 59 -8.31 11.86 -3.20
CA THR A 59 -7.72 11.72 -4.54
C THR A 59 -8.72 11.09 -5.51
N TRP A 60 -9.37 9.98 -5.11
CA TRP A 60 -10.38 9.34 -5.96
C TRP A 60 -11.55 10.27 -6.26
N ARG A 61 -12.08 10.93 -5.22
CA ARG A 61 -13.24 11.78 -5.37
C ARG A 61 -12.98 12.98 -6.29
N ASN A 62 -11.72 13.45 -6.32
CA ASN A 62 -11.34 14.61 -7.12
C ASN A 62 -10.89 14.24 -8.54
N LEU A 63 -10.84 12.95 -8.88
CA LEU A 63 -10.46 12.53 -10.23
C LEU A 63 -11.59 12.87 -11.22
N PRO A 64 -11.22 13.35 -12.44
CA PRO A 64 -12.19 13.46 -13.52
C PRO A 64 -12.81 12.09 -13.86
N GLU A 65 -14.07 12.11 -14.31
CA GLU A 65 -14.78 10.86 -14.62
C GLU A 65 -14.09 10.04 -15.70
N ASP A 66 -13.47 10.70 -16.68
CA ASP A 66 -12.74 10.01 -17.75
C ASP A 66 -11.50 9.27 -17.22
N GLU A 67 -10.87 9.77 -16.14
CA GLU A 67 -9.76 9.06 -15.53
C GLU A 67 -10.21 7.85 -14.69
N LYS A 68 -11.40 7.93 -14.08
CA LYS A 68 -11.93 6.82 -13.27
C LYS A 68 -12.27 5.58 -14.10
N VAL A 69 -12.42 5.72 -15.40
CA VAL A 69 -12.74 4.59 -16.29
C VAL A 69 -11.52 3.99 -16.96
N GLN A 70 -10.32 4.49 -16.67
CA GLN A 70 -9.08 3.95 -17.21
C GLN A 70 -8.71 2.62 -16.57
N ASP A 71 -7.80 1.88 -17.20
CA ASP A 71 -7.24 0.68 -16.61
C ASP A 71 -6.65 0.98 -15.24
N ILE A 72 -6.87 0.08 -14.30
CA ILE A 72 -6.54 0.36 -12.90
C ILE A 72 -5.03 0.44 -12.65
N ILE A 73 -4.22 -0.35 -13.33
CA ILE A 73 -2.78 -0.36 -13.09
C ILE A 73 -2.14 0.97 -13.50
N PRO A 74 -2.35 1.49 -14.73
CA PRO A 74 -1.83 2.82 -15.08
C PRO A 74 -2.34 3.91 -14.15
N LEU A 75 -3.60 3.83 -13.72
CA LEU A 75 -4.18 4.81 -12.82
C LEU A 75 -3.48 4.80 -11.46
N LEU A 76 -3.22 3.63 -10.89
CA LEU A 76 -2.53 3.50 -9.61
C LEU A 76 -1.07 3.92 -9.68
N VAL A 77 -0.40 3.68 -10.80
CA VAL A 77 0.98 4.14 -10.99
C VAL A 77 1.02 5.67 -11.11
N LYS A 78 0.05 6.26 -11.81
CA LYS A 78 -0.05 7.71 -11.94
C LYS A 78 -0.42 8.38 -10.62
N TYR A 79 -1.32 7.77 -9.84
CA TYR A 79 -1.79 8.30 -8.57
C TYR A 79 -1.59 7.26 -7.46
N PRO A 80 -0.35 7.06 -6.98
CA PRO A 80 -0.07 6.02 -5.97
C PRO A 80 -0.86 6.20 -4.68
N THR A 81 -1.33 7.41 -4.37
CA THR A 81 -2.13 7.67 -3.17
C THR A 81 -3.52 7.07 -3.23
N LEU A 82 -3.95 6.58 -4.41
CA LEU A 82 -5.19 5.80 -4.53
C LEU A 82 -5.06 4.40 -3.94
N MET A 83 -3.84 3.89 -3.82
CA MET A 83 -3.60 2.58 -3.26
C MET A 83 -3.87 2.58 -1.76
N LYS A 84 -4.59 1.58 -1.26
CA LYS A 84 -4.75 1.40 0.18
C LYS A 84 -3.41 1.13 0.82
N ARG A 85 -3.21 1.67 2.02
CA ARG A 85 -1.94 1.65 2.73
C ARG A 85 -2.12 1.21 4.17
N PRO A 86 -1.10 0.62 4.77
CA PRO A 86 0.14 0.15 4.14
C PRO A 86 -0.04 -1.17 3.39
N ILE A 87 0.86 -1.48 2.47
CA ILE A 87 1.05 -2.84 1.97
C ILE A 87 2.37 -3.32 2.54
N ILE A 88 2.34 -4.46 3.22
CA ILE A 88 3.53 -5.02 3.85
C ILE A 88 3.98 -6.21 3.04
N ASN A 89 5.14 -6.07 2.42
CA ASN A 89 5.71 -7.08 1.54
C ASN A 89 6.76 -7.88 2.30
N LEU A 90 6.41 -9.10 2.66
CA LEU A 90 7.34 -10.09 3.16
C LEU A 90 7.87 -10.88 1.96
N ASN A 91 8.91 -11.68 2.15
CA ASN A 91 9.56 -12.36 1.02
C ASN A 91 8.60 -13.25 0.23
N ASP A 92 7.67 -13.92 0.90
CA ASP A 92 6.79 -14.92 0.30
C ASP A 92 5.30 -14.57 0.40
N LYS A 93 4.95 -13.47 1.07
CA LYS A 93 3.54 -13.07 1.20
C LYS A 93 3.40 -11.56 1.30
N ILE A 94 2.19 -11.08 1.06
CA ILE A 94 1.86 -9.65 1.08
C ILE A 94 0.62 -9.47 1.94
N GLU A 95 0.64 -8.47 2.82
CA GLU A 95 -0.50 -8.10 3.66
C GLU A 95 -0.96 -6.69 3.33
N LEU A 96 -2.28 -6.46 3.34
CA LEU A 96 -2.88 -5.16 3.06
C LEU A 96 -3.47 -4.57 4.33
N GLY A 97 -3.12 -3.31 4.61
CA GLY A 97 -3.61 -2.60 5.78
C GLY A 97 -2.81 -2.91 7.03
N TRP A 98 -3.20 -2.25 8.12
CA TRP A 98 -2.61 -2.49 9.42
C TRP A 98 -3.71 -2.52 10.47
N ASP A 99 -3.95 -3.70 11.02
CA ASP A 99 -4.88 -3.93 12.10
C ASP A 99 -4.35 -5.07 12.96
N LYS A 100 -5.11 -5.47 13.98
CA LYS A 100 -4.68 -6.52 14.89
C LYS A 100 -4.51 -7.88 14.21
N ASP A 101 -5.31 -8.16 13.21
CA ASP A 101 -5.22 -9.42 12.48
C ASP A 101 -3.97 -9.47 11.60
N VAL A 102 -3.67 -8.37 10.88
CA VAL A 102 -2.45 -8.27 10.07
C VAL A 102 -1.23 -8.36 10.97
N GLU A 103 -1.20 -7.61 12.07
CA GLU A 103 -0.10 -7.65 13.03
C GLU A 103 0.15 -9.06 13.53
N ARG A 104 -0.92 -9.77 13.92
CA ARG A 104 -0.82 -11.14 14.40
C ARG A 104 -0.24 -12.08 13.36
N ARG A 105 -0.71 -11.97 12.10
CA ARG A 105 -0.20 -12.84 11.03
C ARG A 105 1.27 -12.60 10.74
N ILE A 106 1.72 -11.37 10.85
CA ILE A 106 3.12 -11.02 10.56
C ILE A 106 4.04 -11.42 11.71
N LEU A 107 3.61 -11.21 12.95
CA LEU A 107 4.44 -11.41 14.12
C LEU A 107 4.38 -12.82 14.72
N SER A 108 3.48 -13.65 14.24
CA SER A 108 3.38 -15.04 14.74
C SER A 108 4.36 -15.98 14.06
#